data_962f44835dff07e29fc9f731b93cde44
#
_entry.id   962f44835dff07e29fc9f731b93cde44
#
_cell.length_a   1.000
_cell.length_b   1.000
_cell.length_c   1.000
_cell.angle_alpha   90.00
_cell.angle_beta   90.00
_cell.angle_gamma   90.00
#
_symmetry.space_group_name_H-M   'P 1'
#
loop_
_entity.id
_entity.type
_entity.pdbx_description
1 polymer ?
#
loop_
_entity_poly.entity_id
_entity_poly.type
_entity_poly.pdbx_seq_one_letter_code
_entity_poly.pdbx_strand_id
1 'polypeptide(L)'
;MDTLIYFETSHLIVRQYTLEDAAALCQIMSDSRVHYYTKDRNHPWTLHRAADYIRFMLDKDFRTLDCFHGAIIEKTSGQLIGLCGLNPYEQNKPEIEFKLGVSYWNKGYATELAEQILHHAFATGKVRGVYGIAHPDNVASRRVLEKIGMHYLGEKQFRNQIDSFYYIECS
;
A
#
# COMPACT_ATOMS: atom_id res chain seq x y z
N MET A 1 -20.22 5.49 -13.92
CA MET A 1 -19.75 4.09 -13.68
C MET A 1 -19.44 3.96 -12.22
N ASP A 2 -19.94 2.91 -11.58
CA ASP A 2 -19.65 2.68 -10.17
C ASP A 2 -18.16 2.34 -10.02
N THR A 3 -17.50 3.00 -9.09
CA THR A 3 -16.09 2.76 -8.80
C THR A 3 -15.92 1.37 -8.18
N LEU A 4 -15.00 0.56 -8.70
CA LEU A 4 -14.75 -0.79 -8.20
C LEU A 4 -14.22 -0.72 -6.76
N ILE A 5 -14.93 -1.36 -5.83
CA ILE A 5 -14.48 -1.58 -4.46
C ILE A 5 -13.75 -2.92 -4.41
N TYR A 6 -12.50 -2.92 -3.93
CA TYR A 6 -11.72 -4.14 -3.72
C TYR A 6 -12.14 -4.84 -2.44
N PHE A 7 -12.22 -4.09 -1.35
CA PHE A 7 -12.68 -4.57 -0.04
C PHE A 7 -12.98 -3.41 0.92
N GLU A 8 -13.61 -3.76 2.02
CA GLU A 8 -13.88 -2.86 3.15
C GLU A 8 -13.39 -3.47 4.46
N THR A 9 -13.09 -2.59 5.41
CA THR A 9 -12.79 -2.92 6.80
C THR A 9 -13.79 -2.24 7.74
N SER A 10 -13.57 -2.26 9.04
CA SER A 10 -14.43 -1.52 9.99
C SER A 10 -14.43 -0.02 9.73
N HIS A 11 -13.28 0.56 9.38
CA HIS A 11 -13.12 2.00 9.25
C HIS A 11 -12.80 2.47 7.82
N LEU A 12 -12.39 1.57 6.92
CA LEU A 12 -11.83 1.93 5.63
C LEU A 12 -12.58 1.26 4.48
N ILE A 13 -12.56 1.94 3.32
CA ILE A 13 -12.92 1.38 2.01
C ILE A 13 -11.68 1.46 1.13
N VAL A 14 -11.31 0.37 0.47
CA VAL A 14 -10.28 0.36 -0.56
C VAL A 14 -10.95 0.15 -1.90
N ARG A 15 -10.76 1.13 -2.78
CA ARG A 15 -11.38 1.17 -4.09
C ARG A 15 -10.41 1.55 -5.20
N GLN A 16 -10.78 1.28 -6.43
CA GLN A 16 -10.07 1.79 -7.60
C GLN A 16 -9.99 3.32 -7.54
N TYR A 17 -8.90 3.88 -8.08
CA TYR A 17 -8.75 5.33 -8.20
C TYR A 17 -9.78 5.91 -9.16
N THR A 18 -10.06 7.20 -8.95
CA THR A 18 -10.68 8.09 -9.95
C THR A 18 -9.73 9.25 -10.22
N LEU A 19 -9.87 9.94 -11.34
CA LEU A 19 -9.02 11.11 -11.64
C LEU A 19 -9.24 12.25 -10.64
N GLU A 20 -10.40 12.30 -10.00
CA GLU A 20 -10.74 13.27 -8.96
C GLU A 20 -9.89 13.09 -7.67
N ASP A 21 -9.33 11.91 -7.47
CA ASP A 21 -8.45 11.62 -6.33
C ASP A 21 -7.09 12.33 -6.40
N ALA A 22 -6.72 12.86 -7.56
CA ALA A 22 -5.37 13.41 -7.80
C ALA A 22 -4.99 14.52 -6.83
N ALA A 23 -5.90 15.43 -6.48
CA ALA A 23 -5.63 16.53 -5.54
C ALA A 23 -5.36 16.02 -4.12
N ALA A 24 -6.22 15.14 -3.61
CA ALA A 24 -6.07 14.54 -2.28
C ALA A 24 -4.81 13.67 -2.19
N LEU A 25 -4.55 12.86 -3.21
CA LEU A 25 -3.35 12.03 -3.28
C LEU A 25 -2.07 12.87 -3.34
N CYS A 26 -2.07 13.95 -4.13
CA CYS A 26 -0.97 14.91 -4.18
C CYS A 26 -0.71 15.52 -2.81
N GLN A 27 -1.74 15.95 -2.09
CA GLN A 27 -1.59 16.54 -0.76
C GLN A 27 -0.92 15.57 0.22
N ILE A 28 -1.32 14.30 0.22
CA ILE A 28 -0.73 13.27 1.07
C ILE A 28 0.71 12.99 0.67
N MET A 29 0.96 12.79 -0.62
CA MET A 29 2.25 12.37 -1.15
C MET A 29 3.26 13.52 -1.30
N SER A 30 2.87 14.77 -1.09
CA SER A 30 3.79 15.90 -0.98
C SER A 30 4.34 16.10 0.44
N ASP A 31 3.73 15.48 1.46
CA ASP A 31 4.27 15.52 2.83
C ASP A 31 5.53 14.65 2.92
N SER A 32 6.67 15.28 3.20
CA SER A 32 7.97 14.60 3.26
C SER A 32 8.02 13.46 4.29
N ARG A 33 7.20 13.50 5.32
CA ARG A 33 7.13 12.46 6.35
C ARG A 33 6.54 11.15 5.81
N VAL A 34 5.58 11.24 4.87
CA VAL A 34 4.92 10.07 4.25
C VAL A 34 5.89 9.26 3.40
N HIS A 35 6.82 9.92 2.71
CA HIS A 35 7.77 9.25 1.84
C HIS A 35 9.23 9.32 2.31
N TYR A 36 9.46 9.69 3.59
CA TYR A 36 10.80 9.85 4.16
C TYR A 36 11.71 8.62 3.95
N TYR A 37 11.15 7.43 4.06
CA TYR A 37 11.85 6.16 3.90
C TYR A 37 11.74 5.55 2.50
N THR A 38 11.19 6.28 1.54
CA THR A 38 11.01 5.80 0.17
C THR A 38 12.03 6.45 -0.78
N LYS A 39 12.14 5.94 -1.99
CA LYS A 39 12.94 6.55 -3.06
C LYS A 39 12.53 7.96 -3.41
N ASP A 40 11.29 8.33 -3.14
CA ASP A 40 10.72 9.65 -3.42
C ASP A 40 11.07 10.71 -2.38
N ARG A 41 11.90 10.36 -1.40
CA ARG A 41 12.30 11.24 -0.28
C ARG A 41 12.64 12.67 -0.68
N ASN A 42 13.33 12.83 -1.82
CA ASN A 42 13.79 14.14 -2.32
C ASN A 42 12.93 14.66 -3.50
N HIS A 43 11.83 13.99 -3.83
CA HIS A 43 11.01 14.29 -4.99
C HIS A 43 9.53 14.37 -4.58
N PRO A 44 9.11 15.48 -3.93
CA PRO A 44 7.71 15.65 -3.52
C PRO A 44 6.77 15.54 -4.73
N TRP A 45 5.60 14.99 -4.50
CA TRP A 45 4.63 14.84 -5.57
C TRP A 45 4.02 16.19 -5.94
N THR A 46 3.84 16.38 -7.24
CA THR A 46 3.05 17.46 -7.81
C THR A 46 1.68 16.93 -8.21
N LEU A 47 0.72 17.83 -8.44
CA LEU A 47 -0.61 17.45 -8.93
C LEU A 47 -0.52 16.68 -10.28
N HIS A 48 0.38 17.13 -11.17
CA HIS A 48 0.62 16.43 -12.44
C HIS A 48 1.09 14.99 -12.22
N ARG A 49 2.07 14.81 -11.34
CA ARG A 49 2.59 13.48 -10.98
C ARG A 49 1.51 12.58 -10.36
N ALA A 50 0.66 13.13 -9.49
CA ALA A 50 -0.44 12.37 -8.90
C ALA A 50 -1.46 11.93 -9.96
N ALA A 51 -1.82 12.81 -10.89
CA ALA A 51 -2.73 12.49 -11.98
C ALA A 51 -2.14 11.42 -12.93
N ASP A 52 -0.85 11.52 -13.26
CA ASP A 52 -0.18 10.53 -14.12
C ASP A 52 -0.05 9.17 -13.44
N TYR A 53 0.23 9.15 -12.14
CA TYR A 53 0.22 7.92 -11.35
C TYR A 53 -1.15 7.24 -11.39
N ILE A 54 -2.23 8.00 -11.19
CA ILE A 54 -3.60 7.48 -11.24
C ILE A 54 -3.91 6.92 -12.62
N ARG A 55 -3.62 7.65 -13.72
CA ARG A 55 -3.80 7.16 -15.10
C ARG A 55 -3.06 5.85 -15.32
N PHE A 56 -1.78 5.80 -14.92
CA PHE A 56 -0.98 4.60 -15.04
C PHE A 56 -1.58 3.42 -14.27
N MET A 57 -2.13 3.65 -13.06
CA MET A 57 -2.78 2.60 -12.29
C MET A 57 -4.12 2.15 -12.88
N LEU A 58 -4.87 3.06 -13.49
CA LEU A 58 -6.13 2.73 -14.18
C LEU A 58 -5.92 1.93 -15.46
N ASP A 59 -4.80 2.17 -16.16
CA ASP A 59 -4.45 1.46 -17.40
C ASP A 59 -3.90 0.05 -17.15
N LYS A 60 -3.46 -0.25 -15.94
CA LYS A 60 -2.95 -1.58 -15.59
C LYS A 60 -4.07 -2.59 -15.35
N ASP A 61 -3.97 -3.74 -16.02
CA ASP A 61 -4.79 -4.90 -15.68
C ASP A 61 -4.12 -5.72 -14.56
N PHE A 62 -4.37 -5.32 -13.33
CA PHE A 62 -3.86 -6.03 -12.15
C PHE A 62 -4.48 -7.42 -11.94
N ARG A 63 -5.61 -7.71 -12.58
CA ARG A 63 -6.31 -9.02 -12.43
C ARG A 63 -5.47 -10.17 -12.96
N THR A 64 -4.62 -9.92 -13.94
CA THR A 64 -3.72 -10.93 -14.51
C THR A 64 -2.50 -11.23 -13.62
N LEU A 65 -2.18 -10.35 -12.69
CA LEU A 65 -1.00 -10.42 -11.83
C LEU A 65 -1.34 -10.78 -10.37
N ASP A 66 -2.62 -11.02 -10.07
CA ASP A 66 -3.13 -11.16 -8.70
C ASP A 66 -2.69 -10.03 -7.76
N CYS A 67 -2.56 -8.84 -8.34
CA CYS A 67 -2.18 -7.60 -7.71
C CYS A 67 -3.33 -6.60 -7.78
N PHE A 68 -3.28 -5.57 -6.97
CA PHE A 68 -4.17 -4.42 -7.08
C PHE A 68 -3.48 -3.17 -6.53
N HIS A 69 -3.98 -2.01 -6.94
CA HIS A 69 -3.65 -0.74 -6.31
C HIS A 69 -4.91 0.08 -6.14
N GLY A 70 -5.08 0.69 -4.97
CA GLY A 70 -6.30 1.43 -4.67
C GLY A 70 -6.09 2.61 -3.74
N ALA A 71 -7.10 3.49 -3.80
CA ALA A 71 -7.29 4.58 -2.87
C ALA A 71 -7.87 4.05 -1.56
N ILE A 72 -7.34 4.53 -0.44
CA ILE A 72 -7.87 4.26 0.90
C ILE A 72 -8.78 5.41 1.28
N ILE A 73 -10.05 5.10 1.53
CA ILE A 73 -11.07 6.07 1.94
C ILE A 73 -11.45 5.81 3.39
N GLU A 74 -11.42 6.85 4.23
CA GLU A 74 -11.93 6.76 5.60
C GLU A 74 -13.46 6.86 5.58
N LYS A 75 -14.16 5.86 6.16
CA LYS A 75 -15.63 5.77 6.10
C LYS A 75 -16.33 6.95 6.77
N THR A 76 -15.77 7.46 7.87
CA THR A 76 -16.39 8.54 8.65
C THR A 76 -16.37 9.89 7.94
N SER A 77 -15.32 10.20 7.21
CA SER A 77 -15.16 11.47 6.49
C SER A 77 -15.44 11.39 4.99
N GLY A 78 -15.43 10.17 4.43
CA GLY A 78 -15.48 9.96 2.98
C GLY A 78 -14.22 10.45 2.24
N GLN A 79 -13.17 10.84 2.95
CA GLN A 79 -11.95 11.39 2.36
C GLN A 79 -10.95 10.30 1.98
N LEU A 80 -10.21 10.57 0.91
CA LEU A 80 -9.02 9.77 0.57
C LEU A 80 -7.92 10.09 1.60
N ILE A 81 -7.42 9.05 2.27
CA ILE A 81 -6.43 9.15 3.35
C ILE A 81 -5.10 8.49 3.03
N GLY A 82 -4.99 7.81 1.89
CA GLY A 82 -3.78 7.11 1.51
C GLY A 82 -3.94 6.24 0.27
N LEU A 83 -2.94 5.42 0.06
CA LEU A 83 -2.88 4.42 -1.00
C LEU A 83 -2.41 3.08 -0.45
N CYS A 84 -2.82 2.00 -1.10
CA CYS A 84 -2.33 0.66 -0.81
C CYS A 84 -2.41 -0.25 -2.02
N GLY A 85 -1.75 -1.40 -1.91
CA GLY A 85 -1.83 -2.40 -2.94
C GLY A 85 -0.93 -3.60 -2.72
N LEU A 86 -0.90 -4.43 -3.74
CA LEU A 86 0.01 -5.54 -3.92
C LEU A 86 0.81 -5.30 -5.20
N ASN A 87 2.12 -5.18 -5.06
CA ASN A 87 3.04 -5.02 -6.18
C ASN A 87 3.56 -6.39 -6.66
N PRO A 88 3.74 -6.60 -7.96
CA PRO A 88 4.48 -7.77 -8.45
C PRO A 88 5.90 -7.77 -7.85
N TYR A 89 6.31 -8.91 -7.26
CA TYR A 89 7.66 -9.09 -6.73
C TYR A 89 8.28 -10.42 -7.19
N GLU A 90 7.79 -11.55 -6.68
CA GLU A 90 8.10 -12.87 -7.19
C GLU A 90 6.83 -13.51 -7.77
N GLN A 91 6.97 -14.57 -8.56
CA GLN A 91 5.81 -15.25 -9.12
C GLN A 91 4.89 -15.77 -8.00
N ASN A 92 3.63 -15.34 -8.02
CA ASN A 92 2.61 -15.67 -7.03
C ASN A 92 2.94 -15.25 -5.59
N LYS A 93 3.88 -14.31 -5.42
CA LYS A 93 4.31 -13.75 -4.13
C LYS A 93 4.52 -12.24 -4.27
N PRO A 94 3.44 -11.45 -4.27
CA PRO A 94 3.53 -9.99 -4.35
C PRO A 94 4.11 -9.36 -3.09
N GLU A 95 4.48 -8.09 -3.20
CA GLU A 95 4.88 -7.21 -2.09
C GLU A 95 3.69 -6.36 -1.66
N ILE A 96 3.40 -6.31 -0.36
CA ILE A 96 2.40 -5.42 0.21
C ILE A 96 2.92 -3.98 0.28
N GLU A 97 2.09 -3.04 -0.15
CA GLU A 97 2.35 -1.60 -0.02
C GLU A 97 1.18 -0.90 0.66
N PHE A 98 1.48 0.02 1.58
CA PHE A 98 0.51 0.94 2.17
C PHE A 98 1.18 2.25 2.58
N LYS A 99 0.49 3.36 2.33
CA LYS A 99 0.89 4.71 2.75
C LYS A 99 -0.34 5.47 3.22
N LEU A 100 -0.26 6.06 4.39
CA LEU A 100 -1.32 6.88 4.99
C LEU A 100 -0.82 8.31 5.21
N GLY A 101 -1.69 9.27 5.03
CA GLY A 101 -1.45 10.64 5.44
C GLY A 101 -1.15 10.73 6.94
N VAL A 102 -0.28 11.66 7.32
CA VAL A 102 0.25 11.78 8.69
C VAL A 102 -0.86 11.92 9.74
N SER A 103 -1.95 12.64 9.42
CA SER A 103 -3.10 12.82 10.32
C SER A 103 -3.84 11.53 10.66
N TYR A 104 -3.54 10.45 9.95
CA TYR A 104 -4.17 9.13 10.12
C TYR A 104 -3.25 8.10 10.75
N TRP A 105 -2.03 8.50 11.14
CA TRP A 105 -1.10 7.64 11.85
C TRP A 105 -1.55 7.39 13.29
N ASN A 106 -1.07 6.30 13.88
CA ASN A 106 -1.34 5.89 15.27
C ASN A 106 -2.83 5.65 15.60
N LYS A 107 -3.68 5.47 14.59
CA LYS A 107 -5.11 5.11 14.74
C LYS A 107 -5.40 3.62 14.56
N GLY A 108 -4.38 2.80 14.30
CA GLY A 108 -4.54 1.37 14.00
C GLY A 108 -4.88 1.07 12.53
N TYR A 109 -5.13 2.07 11.70
CA TYR A 109 -5.55 1.92 10.31
C TYR A 109 -4.58 1.12 9.45
N ALA A 110 -3.27 1.31 9.64
CA ALA A 110 -2.26 0.57 8.87
C ALA A 110 -2.31 -0.93 9.15
N THR A 111 -2.51 -1.34 10.41
CA THR A 111 -2.63 -2.76 10.79
C THR A 111 -3.93 -3.34 10.25
N GLU A 112 -5.07 -2.69 10.50
CA GLU A 112 -6.39 -3.08 9.99
C GLU A 112 -6.39 -3.27 8.47
N LEU A 113 -5.78 -2.31 7.75
CA LEU A 113 -5.64 -2.35 6.30
C LEU A 113 -4.77 -3.52 5.84
N ALA A 114 -3.59 -3.69 6.46
CA ALA A 114 -2.63 -4.70 6.05
C ALA A 114 -3.15 -6.12 6.28
N GLU A 115 -3.87 -6.38 7.38
CA GLU A 115 -4.58 -7.64 7.64
C GLU A 115 -5.60 -7.94 6.52
N GLN A 116 -6.39 -6.94 6.12
CA GLN A 116 -7.39 -7.12 5.07
C GLN A 116 -6.77 -7.29 3.68
N ILE A 117 -5.62 -6.66 3.41
CA ILE A 117 -4.86 -6.88 2.17
C ILE A 117 -4.42 -8.35 2.08
N LEU A 118 -3.88 -8.92 3.16
CA LEU A 118 -3.49 -10.33 3.20
C LEU A 118 -4.69 -11.25 2.99
N HIS A 119 -5.79 -10.99 3.68
CA HIS A 119 -7.02 -11.76 3.51
C HIS A 119 -7.51 -11.72 2.05
N HIS A 120 -7.54 -10.53 1.44
CA HIS A 120 -7.92 -10.35 0.05
C HIS A 120 -6.97 -11.09 -0.91
N ALA A 121 -5.65 -11.02 -0.68
CA ALA A 121 -4.64 -11.71 -1.47
C ALA A 121 -4.85 -13.24 -1.45
N PHE A 122 -4.99 -13.80 -0.27
CA PHE A 122 -5.10 -15.26 -0.11
C PHE A 122 -6.46 -15.81 -0.54
N ALA A 123 -7.53 -15.01 -0.49
CA ALA A 123 -8.86 -15.41 -0.94
C ALA A 123 -8.91 -15.78 -2.44
N THR A 124 -7.96 -15.30 -3.25
CA THR A 124 -7.88 -15.66 -4.68
C THR A 124 -7.44 -17.12 -4.91
N GLY A 125 -6.76 -17.73 -3.93
CA GLY A 125 -6.15 -19.06 -4.04
C GLY A 125 -4.93 -19.13 -4.97
N LYS A 126 -4.50 -18.00 -5.53
CA LYS A 126 -3.37 -17.92 -6.48
C LYS A 126 -2.10 -17.39 -5.82
N VAL A 127 -2.25 -16.50 -4.84
CA VAL A 127 -1.12 -15.95 -4.07
C VAL A 127 -0.67 -16.98 -3.05
N ARG A 128 0.61 -17.36 -3.12
CA ARG A 128 1.21 -18.37 -2.22
C ARG A 128 1.80 -17.77 -0.96
N GLY A 129 2.14 -16.51 -1.01
CA GLY A 129 2.70 -15.78 0.12
C GLY A 129 2.86 -14.30 -0.25
N VAL A 130 3.11 -13.47 0.73
CA VAL A 130 3.25 -12.01 0.55
C VAL A 130 4.54 -11.55 1.21
N TYR A 131 5.31 -10.74 0.50
CA TYR A 131 6.47 -10.04 1.03
C TYR A 131 6.07 -8.68 1.62
N GLY A 132 6.73 -8.32 2.72
CA GLY A 132 6.73 -6.96 3.26
C GLY A 132 8.16 -6.42 3.22
N ILE A 133 8.34 -5.21 2.69
CA ILE A 133 9.66 -4.59 2.57
C ILE A 133 9.59 -3.20 3.19
N ALA A 134 10.47 -2.91 4.14
CA ALA A 134 10.50 -1.63 4.83
C ALA A 134 11.94 -1.20 5.10
N HIS A 135 12.19 0.11 5.06
CA HIS A 135 13.48 0.65 5.50
C HIS A 135 13.75 0.24 6.96
N PRO A 136 15.00 -0.14 7.35
CA PRO A 136 15.30 -0.59 8.71
C PRO A 136 14.87 0.40 9.80
N ASP A 137 15.01 1.69 9.55
CA ASP A 137 14.63 2.75 10.50
C ASP A 137 13.12 3.06 10.49
N ASN A 138 12.34 2.51 9.55
CA ASN A 138 10.89 2.66 9.54
C ASN A 138 10.22 1.69 10.52
N VAL A 139 10.45 1.96 11.81
CA VAL A 139 9.94 1.14 12.91
C VAL A 139 8.42 0.99 12.86
N ALA A 140 7.70 2.02 12.43
CA ALA A 140 6.24 1.99 12.34
C ALA A 140 5.76 0.94 11.32
N SER A 141 6.29 0.94 10.09
CA SER A 141 5.95 -0.08 9.08
C SER A 141 6.38 -1.47 9.49
N ARG A 142 7.59 -1.62 10.07
CA ARG A 142 8.07 -2.91 10.55
C ARG A 142 7.15 -3.51 11.61
N ARG A 143 6.70 -2.70 12.58
CA ARG A 143 5.73 -3.13 13.60
C ARG A 143 4.39 -3.56 13.01
N VAL A 144 3.92 -2.91 11.95
CA VAL A 144 2.71 -3.34 11.25
C VAL A 144 2.92 -4.73 10.64
N LEU A 145 4.03 -4.94 9.90
CA LEU A 145 4.35 -6.22 9.29
C LEU A 145 4.44 -7.36 10.32
N GLU A 146 5.09 -7.09 11.46
CA GLU A 146 5.18 -8.05 12.57
C GLU A 146 3.81 -8.37 13.20
N LYS A 147 2.96 -7.35 13.41
CA LYS A 147 1.62 -7.52 13.99
C LYS A 147 0.70 -8.37 13.14
N ILE A 148 0.81 -8.28 11.81
CA ILE A 148 0.01 -9.09 10.88
C ILE A 148 0.59 -10.49 10.64
N GLY A 149 1.58 -10.89 11.44
CA GLY A 149 2.15 -12.24 11.44
C GLY A 149 3.25 -12.51 10.42
N MET A 150 3.80 -11.47 9.79
CA MET A 150 4.93 -11.66 8.89
C MET A 150 6.22 -11.98 9.65
N HIS A 151 7.00 -12.92 9.13
CA HIS A 151 8.29 -13.33 9.67
C HIS A 151 9.42 -12.49 9.08
N TYR A 152 10.29 -11.98 9.93
CA TYR A 152 11.48 -11.24 9.52
C TYR A 152 12.51 -12.17 8.88
N LEU A 153 12.99 -11.80 7.69
CA LEU A 153 13.95 -12.57 6.89
C LEU A 153 15.37 -11.96 6.88
N GLY A 154 15.59 -10.86 7.58
CA GLY A 154 16.85 -10.14 7.56
C GLY A 154 16.85 -8.92 6.65
N GLU A 155 18.00 -8.27 6.53
CA GLU A 155 18.22 -7.11 5.68
C GLU A 155 18.90 -7.53 4.37
N LYS A 156 18.49 -6.90 3.27
CA LYS A 156 19.03 -7.16 1.93
C LYS A 156 19.17 -5.85 1.15
N GLN A 157 20.16 -5.82 0.26
CA GLN A 157 20.27 -4.76 -0.74
C GLN A 157 19.09 -4.84 -1.70
N PHE A 158 18.30 -3.79 -1.76
CA PHE A 158 17.13 -3.71 -2.62
C PHE A 158 16.93 -2.28 -3.13
N ARG A 159 16.70 -2.13 -4.43
CA ARG A 159 16.44 -0.82 -5.04
C ARG A 159 17.45 0.28 -4.64
N ASN A 160 18.74 -0.05 -4.56
CA ASN A 160 19.87 0.82 -4.19
C ASN A 160 19.89 1.30 -2.73
N GLN A 161 19.21 0.59 -1.83
CA GLN A 161 19.28 0.79 -0.39
C GLN A 161 19.23 -0.56 0.34
N ILE A 162 19.52 -0.58 1.63
CA ILE A 162 19.30 -1.75 2.46
C ILE A 162 17.88 -1.67 3.01
N ASP A 163 17.11 -2.74 2.84
CA ASP A 163 15.76 -2.86 3.39
C ASP A 163 15.60 -4.12 4.23
N SER A 164 14.72 -4.04 5.22
CA SER A 164 14.26 -5.15 6.06
C SER A 164 13.16 -5.92 5.34
N PHE A 165 13.35 -7.23 5.19
CA PHE A 165 12.44 -8.14 4.49
C PHE A 165 11.63 -8.94 5.47
N TYR A 166 10.36 -9.09 5.15
CA TYR A 166 9.37 -9.88 5.86
C TYR A 166 8.60 -10.76 4.88
N TYR A 167 8.08 -11.88 5.37
CA TYR A 167 7.30 -12.80 4.55
C TYR A 167 6.22 -13.50 5.36
N ILE A 168 5.08 -13.75 4.74
CA ILE A 168 4.04 -14.62 5.25
C ILE A 168 3.57 -15.55 4.14
N GLU A 169 3.42 -16.83 4.46
CA GLU A 169 2.92 -17.84 3.54
C GLU A 169 1.41 -18.00 3.70
N CYS A 170 0.72 -18.32 2.61
CA CYS A 170 -0.68 -18.71 2.66
C CYS A 170 -0.78 -20.07 3.36
N SER A 171 -1.47 -20.11 4.48
CA SER A 171 -1.75 -21.34 5.23
C SER A 171 -2.86 -22.18 4.58
#